data_dc17e8615f3f03a49841aade914439a5
#
_entry.id   dc17e8615f3f03a49841aade914439a5
#
_cell.length_a   1.000
_cell.length_b   1.000
_cell.length_c   1.000
_cell.angle_alpha   90.00
_cell.angle_beta   90.00
_cell.angle_gamma   90.00
#
_symmetry.space_group_name_H-M   'P 1'
#
loop_
_entity.id
_entity.type
_entity.pdbx_description
1 polymer ?
#
loop_
_entity_poly.entity_id
_entity_poly.type
_entity_poly.pdbx_seq_one_letter_code
_entity_poly.pdbx_strand_id
1 'polypeptide(L)'
;MARLELRQEIGGATGPVAGFSFWPWLLQRVTAVGLIVLLPIHIVVNHLFNIAEAEQGILPGLVVFSDVAERLEAPTYWVIDLLLLTFALYHGLNGVRNVLLDYGLRGAGERVATGALSVVGMVAFVFGVFALAAFID
;
A
#
# COMPACT_ATOMS: atom_id res chain seq x y z
N MET A 1 36.08 -5.70 41.20
CA MET A 1 35.36 -4.52 40.74
C MET A 1 35.18 -4.49 39.20
N ALA A 2 36.23 -4.61 38.39
CA ALA A 2 36.13 -4.62 36.92
C ALA A 2 35.13 -5.63 36.30
N ARG A 3 34.90 -6.80 36.89
CA ARG A 3 33.90 -7.77 36.40
C ARG A 3 32.44 -7.36 36.59
N LEU A 4 32.16 -6.49 37.55
CA LEU A 4 30.81 -5.98 37.79
C LEU A 4 30.48 -4.82 36.88
N GLU A 5 31.47 -3.99 36.54
CA GLU A 5 31.32 -2.91 35.58
C GLU A 5 31.08 -3.43 34.16
N LEU A 6 31.83 -4.46 33.72
CA LEU A 6 31.60 -5.13 32.43
C LEU A 6 30.20 -5.77 32.30
N ARG A 7 29.63 -6.27 33.40
CA ARG A 7 28.25 -6.78 33.40
C ARG A 7 27.20 -5.70 33.29
N GLN A 8 27.47 -4.49 33.81
CA GLN A 8 26.57 -3.36 33.67
C GLN A 8 26.60 -2.78 32.25
N GLU A 9 27.76 -2.73 31.60
CA GLU A 9 27.85 -2.29 30.21
C GLU A 9 27.19 -3.25 29.22
N ILE A 10 27.32 -4.56 29.46
CA ILE A 10 26.68 -5.59 28.60
C ILE A 10 25.16 -5.72 28.88
N GLY A 11 24.74 -5.46 30.14
CA GLY A 11 23.32 -5.49 30.54
C GLY A 11 22.50 -4.27 30.12
N GLY A 12 23.16 -3.16 29.80
CA GLY A 12 22.50 -1.91 29.41
C GLY A 12 22.00 -1.85 27.96
N ALA A 13 22.39 -2.81 27.12
CA ALA A 13 22.08 -2.81 25.69
C ALA A 13 20.89 -3.72 25.31
N THR A 14 20.27 -4.41 26.25
CA THR A 14 19.09 -5.26 25.97
C THR A 14 17.79 -4.64 26.50
N GLY A 15 17.57 -3.36 26.20
CA GLY A 15 16.21 -2.88 26.15
C GLY A 15 15.47 -3.66 25.06
N PRO A 16 14.16 -4.01 25.24
CA PRO A 16 13.44 -4.73 24.20
C PRO A 16 13.59 -3.94 22.91
N VAL A 17 14.19 -4.56 21.90
CA VAL A 17 14.20 -4.05 20.52
C VAL A 17 12.77 -3.69 20.24
N ALA A 18 12.48 -2.41 19.98
CA ALA A 18 11.14 -1.87 19.82
C ALA A 18 10.35 -2.84 18.95
N GLY A 19 9.26 -3.41 19.51
CA GLY A 19 8.67 -4.66 19.13
C GLY A 19 8.58 -4.86 17.64
N PHE A 20 9.29 -5.86 17.17
CA PHE A 20 9.09 -6.44 15.86
C PHE A 20 7.68 -7.03 15.86
N SER A 21 6.70 -6.23 15.49
CA SER A 21 5.33 -6.71 15.42
C SER A 21 5.22 -7.64 14.21
N PHE A 22 4.98 -8.92 14.46
CA PHE A 22 4.86 -9.95 13.42
C PHE A 22 3.84 -9.56 12.34
N TRP A 23 2.70 -9.01 12.71
CA TRP A 23 1.63 -8.68 11.78
C TRP A 23 1.97 -7.60 10.75
N PRO A 24 2.52 -6.43 11.11
CA PRO A 24 2.95 -5.45 10.13
C PRO A 24 4.04 -5.97 9.20
N TRP A 25 4.96 -6.79 9.71
CA TRP A 25 5.99 -7.41 8.91
C TRP A 25 5.41 -8.41 7.89
N LEU A 26 4.51 -9.30 8.34
CA LEU A 26 3.86 -10.27 7.46
C LEU A 26 3.01 -9.57 6.40
N LEU A 27 2.16 -8.62 6.82
CA LEU A 27 1.28 -7.89 5.91
C LEU A 27 2.07 -7.07 4.88
N GLN A 28 3.23 -6.51 5.27
CA GLN A 28 4.12 -5.83 4.32
C GLN A 28 4.60 -6.77 3.20
N ARG A 29 4.89 -8.03 3.51
CA ARG A 29 5.31 -9.02 2.51
C ARG A 29 4.14 -9.54 1.68
N VAL A 30 3.02 -9.84 2.31
CA VAL A 30 1.80 -10.29 1.61
C VAL A 30 1.33 -9.24 0.62
N THR A 31 1.26 -7.97 1.04
CA THR A 31 0.86 -6.88 0.15
C THR A 31 1.87 -6.62 -0.96
N ALA A 32 3.18 -6.79 -0.70
CA ALA A 32 4.20 -6.69 -1.75
C ALA A 32 3.99 -7.75 -2.85
N VAL A 33 3.80 -9.01 -2.45
CA VAL A 33 3.54 -10.11 -3.39
C VAL A 33 2.22 -9.88 -4.14
N GLY A 34 1.18 -9.45 -3.42
CA GLY A 34 -0.11 -9.11 -4.02
C GLY A 34 0.01 -8.00 -5.06
N LEU A 35 0.78 -6.94 -4.78
CA LEU A 35 1.03 -5.85 -5.73
C LEU A 35 1.81 -6.32 -6.97
N ILE A 36 2.80 -7.21 -6.81
CA ILE A 36 3.55 -7.79 -7.95
C ILE A 36 2.61 -8.54 -8.90
N VAL A 37 1.54 -9.13 -8.40
CA VAL A 37 0.54 -9.84 -9.22
C VAL A 37 -0.55 -8.91 -9.75
N LEU A 38 -1.16 -8.12 -8.86
CA LEU A 38 -2.33 -7.29 -9.20
C LEU A 38 -1.99 -6.12 -10.12
N LEU A 39 -0.83 -5.48 -9.92
CA LEU A 39 -0.46 -4.31 -10.70
C LEU A 39 -0.24 -4.63 -12.19
N PRO A 40 0.51 -5.68 -12.56
CA PRO A 40 0.59 -6.10 -13.97
C PRO A 40 -0.78 -6.49 -14.55
N ILE A 41 -1.63 -7.20 -13.80
CA ILE A 41 -2.98 -7.55 -14.25
C ILE A 41 -3.78 -6.28 -14.53
N HIS A 42 -3.79 -5.32 -13.61
CA HIS A 42 -4.46 -4.04 -13.77
C HIS A 42 -3.96 -3.27 -15.00
N ILE A 43 -2.63 -3.21 -15.21
CA ILE A 43 -2.03 -2.54 -16.37
C ILE A 43 -2.42 -3.25 -17.67
N VAL A 44 -2.30 -4.58 -17.72
CA VAL A 44 -2.63 -5.36 -18.92
C VAL A 44 -4.09 -5.16 -19.29
N VAL A 45 -4.98 -5.30 -18.32
CA VAL A 45 -6.43 -5.18 -18.53
C VAL A 45 -6.83 -3.77 -18.97
N ASN A 46 -6.28 -2.74 -18.32
CA ASN A 46 -6.70 -1.35 -18.62
C ASN A 46 -5.96 -0.73 -19.81
N HIS A 47 -4.81 -1.25 -20.20
CA HIS A 47 -4.00 -0.59 -21.24
C HIS A 47 -3.71 -1.48 -22.46
N LEU A 48 -3.45 -2.81 -22.30
CA LEU A 48 -3.11 -3.67 -23.41
C LEU A 48 -4.32 -4.07 -24.26
N PHE A 49 -5.48 -4.29 -23.64
CA PHE A 49 -6.69 -4.59 -24.42
C PHE A 49 -7.14 -3.39 -25.26
N ASN A 50 -6.88 -2.15 -24.79
CA ASN A 50 -7.13 -0.95 -25.59
C ASN A 50 -6.20 -0.81 -26.80
N ILE A 51 -4.97 -1.32 -26.73
CA ILE A 51 -4.04 -1.32 -27.87
C ILE A 51 -4.52 -2.26 -28.97
N ALA A 52 -5.11 -3.40 -28.62
CA ALA A 52 -5.66 -4.35 -29.60
C ALA A 52 -6.92 -3.79 -30.32
N GLU A 53 -7.69 -2.93 -29.67
CA GLU A 53 -8.82 -2.19 -30.29
C GLU A 53 -8.34 -1.01 -31.12
N ALA A 54 -7.21 -0.39 -30.78
CA ALA A 54 -6.61 0.72 -31.52
C ALA A 54 -6.09 0.30 -32.90
N GLU A 55 -5.75 -0.96 -33.13
CA GLU A 55 -5.44 -1.48 -34.48
C GLU A 55 -6.65 -1.46 -35.42
N GLN A 56 -7.87 -1.27 -34.90
CA GLN A 56 -9.12 -1.12 -35.67
C GLN A 56 -9.46 0.35 -36.02
N GLY A 57 -8.54 1.29 -35.84
CA GLY A 57 -8.68 2.68 -36.29
C GLY A 57 -9.15 3.70 -35.25
N ILE A 58 -9.24 3.30 -34.01
CA ILE A 58 -9.47 4.20 -32.86
C ILE A 58 -8.11 4.68 -32.36
N LEU A 59 -7.93 6.01 -32.17
CA LEU A 59 -6.65 6.64 -31.84
C LEU A 59 -5.99 5.98 -30.61
N PRO A 60 -4.75 5.46 -30.69
CA PRO A 60 -4.07 4.84 -29.58
C PRO A 60 -3.72 5.89 -28.53
N GLY A 61 -4.11 5.67 -27.29
CA GLY A 61 -3.61 6.41 -26.14
C GLY A 61 -4.60 7.31 -25.40
N LEU A 62 -5.83 7.44 -25.85
CA LEU A 62 -6.88 8.09 -25.07
C LEU A 62 -7.62 7.03 -24.25
N VAL A 63 -7.39 7.04 -22.94
CA VAL A 63 -8.28 6.36 -21.98
C VAL A 63 -9.59 7.15 -22.01
N VAL A 64 -10.55 6.68 -22.79
CA VAL A 64 -11.86 7.32 -22.86
C VAL A 64 -12.63 6.96 -21.59
N PHE A 65 -13.21 7.97 -20.94
CA PHE A 65 -13.93 7.76 -19.67
C PHE A 65 -15.05 6.71 -19.80
N SER A 66 -15.75 6.66 -20.95
CA SER A 66 -16.78 5.65 -21.23
C SER A 66 -16.26 4.23 -21.15
N ASP A 67 -15.06 3.96 -21.68
CA ASP A 67 -14.49 2.61 -21.73
C ASP A 67 -14.05 2.15 -20.34
N VAL A 68 -13.57 3.08 -19.51
CA VAL A 68 -13.26 2.80 -18.10
C VAL A 68 -14.53 2.55 -17.31
N ALA A 69 -15.58 3.34 -17.53
CA ALA A 69 -16.87 3.19 -16.86
C ALA A 69 -17.49 1.83 -17.18
N GLU A 70 -17.58 1.44 -18.46
CA GLU A 70 -18.10 0.13 -18.89
C GLU A 70 -17.36 -1.05 -18.28
N ARG A 71 -16.04 -0.94 -18.11
CA ARG A 71 -15.23 -1.99 -17.46
C ARG A 71 -15.49 -2.09 -15.97
N LEU A 72 -15.62 -0.96 -15.29
CA LEU A 72 -15.87 -0.94 -13.85
C LEU A 72 -17.29 -1.40 -13.48
N GLU A 73 -18.23 -1.45 -14.43
CA GLU A 73 -19.51 -2.13 -14.27
C GLU A 73 -19.35 -3.65 -14.07
N ALA A 74 -18.28 -4.25 -14.59
CA ALA A 74 -18.02 -5.66 -14.35
C ALA A 74 -17.43 -5.89 -12.95
N PRO A 75 -18.08 -6.70 -12.09
CA PRO A 75 -17.67 -6.90 -10.69
C PRO A 75 -16.22 -7.35 -10.51
N THR A 76 -15.67 -8.04 -11.51
CA THR A 76 -14.29 -8.55 -11.48
C THR A 76 -13.26 -7.43 -11.46
N TYR A 77 -13.46 -6.39 -12.27
CA TYR A 77 -12.53 -5.24 -12.31
C TYR A 77 -12.61 -4.43 -11.03
N TRP A 78 -13.82 -4.20 -10.55
CA TRP A 78 -14.04 -3.50 -9.29
C TRP A 78 -13.32 -4.19 -8.11
N VAL A 79 -13.40 -5.53 -8.03
CA VAL A 79 -12.69 -6.29 -7.00
C VAL A 79 -11.17 -6.17 -7.15
N ILE A 80 -10.63 -6.26 -8.36
CA ILE A 80 -9.19 -6.11 -8.62
C ILE A 80 -8.72 -4.72 -8.18
N ASP A 81 -9.43 -3.67 -8.55
CA ASP A 81 -9.06 -2.29 -8.23
C ASP A 81 -9.21 -1.99 -6.73
N LEU A 82 -10.22 -2.54 -6.06
CA LEU A 82 -10.37 -2.43 -4.61
C LEU A 82 -9.24 -3.14 -3.86
N LEU A 83 -8.84 -4.33 -4.31
CA LEU A 83 -7.70 -5.05 -3.75
C LEU A 83 -6.39 -4.28 -3.99
N LEU A 84 -6.20 -3.76 -5.19
CA LEU A 84 -5.04 -2.96 -5.55
C LEU A 84 -4.96 -1.70 -4.67
N LEU A 85 -6.06 -0.96 -4.52
CA LEU A 85 -6.16 0.20 -3.64
C LEU A 85 -5.78 -0.16 -2.19
N THR A 86 -6.37 -1.24 -1.67
CA THR A 86 -6.12 -1.69 -0.29
C THR A 86 -4.65 -2.06 -0.07
N PHE A 87 -4.09 -2.84 -0.99
CA PHE A 87 -2.70 -3.29 -0.89
C PHE A 87 -1.71 -2.17 -1.10
N ALA A 88 -1.96 -1.27 -2.05
CA ALA A 88 -1.09 -0.13 -2.31
C ALA A 88 -1.06 0.85 -1.12
N LEU A 89 -2.23 1.17 -0.54
CA LEU A 89 -2.31 2.04 0.63
C LEU A 89 -1.61 1.43 1.83
N TYR A 90 -1.93 0.17 2.16
CA TYR A 90 -1.29 -0.47 3.31
C TYR A 90 0.23 -0.57 3.13
N HIS A 91 0.67 -1.11 1.99
CA HIS A 91 2.08 -1.30 1.69
C HIS A 91 2.87 0.01 1.70
N GLY A 92 2.33 1.03 1.04
CA GLY A 92 2.97 2.34 0.94
C GLY A 92 3.05 3.05 2.29
N LEU A 93 1.95 3.15 3.02
CA LEU A 93 1.90 3.85 4.31
C LEU A 93 2.72 3.14 5.39
N ASN A 94 2.65 1.81 5.46
CA ASN A 94 3.49 1.05 6.37
C ASN A 94 4.97 1.11 5.97
N GLY A 95 5.27 1.17 4.66
CA GLY A 95 6.62 1.43 4.16
C GLY A 95 7.16 2.78 4.61
N VAL A 96 6.38 3.86 4.43
CA VAL A 96 6.74 5.21 4.92
C VAL A 96 6.96 5.21 6.43
N ARG A 97 6.06 4.57 7.20
CA ARG A 97 6.23 4.42 8.64
C ARG A 97 7.57 3.77 8.99
N ASN A 98 7.91 2.67 8.36
CA ASN A 98 9.17 1.96 8.63
C ASN A 98 10.38 2.83 8.32
N VAL A 99 10.38 3.53 7.19
CA VAL A 99 11.45 4.49 6.83
C VAL A 99 11.59 5.58 7.90
N LEU A 100 10.50 6.16 8.38
CA LEU A 100 10.55 7.18 9.45
C LEU A 100 11.14 6.63 10.75
N LEU A 101 10.84 5.37 11.09
CA LEU A 101 11.43 4.71 12.27
C LEU A 101 12.92 4.44 12.08
N ASP A 102 13.36 4.09 10.88
CA ASP A 102 14.78 3.89 10.52
C ASP A 102 15.56 5.21 10.63
N TYR A 103 14.94 6.35 10.33
CA TYR A 103 15.50 7.68 10.59
C TYR A 103 15.49 8.11 12.07
N GLY A 104 15.12 7.20 12.97
CA GLY A 104 15.22 7.41 14.41
C GLY A 104 13.97 8.04 15.05
N LEU A 105 12.85 8.10 14.35
CA LEU A 105 11.58 8.56 14.92
C LEU A 105 11.10 7.56 15.99
N ARG A 106 11.01 8.01 17.25
CA ARG A 106 10.67 7.14 18.39
C ARG A 106 9.69 7.81 19.36
N GLY A 107 9.04 7.02 20.20
CA GLY A 107 8.23 7.51 21.31
C GLY A 107 7.00 8.32 20.87
N ALA A 108 6.93 9.59 21.23
CA ALA A 108 5.80 10.47 20.86
C ALA A 108 5.76 10.73 19.36
N GLY A 109 6.92 10.93 18.71
CA GLY A 109 7.02 11.12 17.26
C GLY A 109 6.51 9.93 16.47
N GLU A 110 6.84 8.70 16.89
CA GLU A 110 6.32 7.47 16.26
C GLU A 110 4.80 7.39 16.36
N ARG A 111 4.23 7.70 17.52
CA ARG A 111 2.76 7.67 17.72
C ARG A 111 2.06 8.70 16.85
N VAL A 112 2.59 9.91 16.78
CA VAL A 112 2.03 10.97 15.93
C VAL A 112 2.12 10.62 14.46
N ALA A 113 3.27 10.17 13.98
CA ALA A 113 3.47 9.76 12.59
C ALA A 113 2.55 8.59 12.21
N THR A 114 2.47 7.56 13.06
CA THR A 114 1.59 6.41 12.83
C THR A 114 0.12 6.85 12.79
N GLY A 115 -0.30 7.71 13.71
CA GLY A 115 -1.66 8.27 13.73
C GLY A 115 -1.97 9.08 12.48
N ALA A 116 -1.06 9.98 12.08
CA ALA A 116 -1.22 10.79 10.86
C ALA A 116 -1.31 9.92 9.60
N LEU A 117 -0.41 8.93 9.44
CA LEU A 117 -0.45 7.99 8.31
C LEU A 117 -1.74 7.17 8.29
N SER A 118 -2.25 6.75 9.47
CA SER A 118 -3.52 6.02 9.56
C SER A 118 -4.71 6.88 9.13
N VAL A 119 -4.74 8.16 9.52
CA VAL A 119 -5.78 9.10 9.09
C VAL A 119 -5.71 9.33 7.57
N VAL A 120 -4.53 9.59 7.04
CA VAL A 120 -4.31 9.75 5.59
C VAL A 120 -4.77 8.50 4.83
N GLY A 121 -4.39 7.31 5.33
CA GLY A 121 -4.79 6.03 4.72
C GLY A 121 -6.30 5.83 4.73
N MET A 122 -6.96 6.13 5.85
CA MET A 122 -8.42 6.00 5.96
C MET A 122 -9.14 6.95 5.01
N VAL A 123 -8.72 8.22 4.96
CA VAL A 123 -9.31 9.23 4.05
C VAL A 123 -9.10 8.83 2.60
N ALA A 124 -7.88 8.42 2.22
CA ALA A 124 -7.57 7.99 0.87
C ALA A 124 -8.35 6.72 0.49
N PHE A 125 -8.49 5.76 1.40
CA PHE A 125 -9.28 4.55 1.18
C PHE A 125 -10.76 4.86 0.94
N VAL A 126 -11.37 5.66 1.82
CA VAL A 126 -12.78 6.05 1.70
C VAL A 126 -12.99 6.80 0.38
N PHE A 127 -12.13 7.77 0.05
CA PHE A 127 -12.21 8.49 -1.21
C PHE A 127 -12.07 7.57 -2.42
N GLY A 128 -11.12 6.62 -2.40
CA GLY A 128 -10.92 5.64 -3.47
C GLY A 128 -12.12 4.71 -3.65
N VAL A 129 -12.73 4.24 -2.53
CA VAL A 129 -13.96 3.43 -2.59
C VAL A 129 -15.12 4.23 -3.19
N PHE A 130 -15.29 5.51 -2.80
CA PHE A 130 -16.31 6.36 -3.41
C PHE A 130 -16.06 6.58 -4.90
N ALA A 131 -14.80 6.79 -5.30
CA ALA A 131 -14.44 6.93 -6.70
C ALA A 131 -14.76 5.66 -7.51
N LEU A 132 -14.46 4.48 -6.97
CA LEU A 132 -14.80 3.20 -7.60
C LEU A 132 -16.32 2.96 -7.64
N ALA A 133 -17.05 3.33 -6.59
CA ALA A 133 -18.50 3.15 -6.52
C ALA A 133 -19.25 4.05 -7.50
N ALA A 134 -18.71 5.22 -7.85
CA ALA A 134 -19.33 6.15 -8.79
C ALA A 134 -19.46 5.58 -10.23
N PHE A 135 -18.86 4.42 -10.52
CA PHE A 135 -18.95 3.73 -11.82
C PHE A 135 -19.94 2.54 -11.80
N ILE A 136 -20.63 2.28 -10.68
CA ILE A 136 -21.55 1.13 -10.55
C ILE A 136 -23.01 1.54 -10.86
N ASP A 137 -23.32 2.85 -10.87
CA ASP A 137 -24.63 3.41 -11.20
C ASP A 137 -24.71 3.78 -12.69
#